data_37fb44ad3e645dcd820375a5500f2d3a
#
_entry.id   37fb44ad3e645dcd820375a5500f2d3a
#
_cell.length_a   1.000
_cell.length_b   1.000
_cell.length_c   1.000
_cell.angle_alpha   90.00
_cell.angle_beta   90.00
_cell.angle_gamma   90.00
#
_symmetry.space_group_name_H-M   'P 1'
#
loop_
_entity.id
_entity.type
_entity.pdbx_description
1 polymer ?
#
loop_
_entity_poly.entity_id
_entity_poly.type
_entity_poly.pdbx_seq_one_letter_code
_entity_poly.pdbx_strand_id
1 'polypeptide(L)'
;MRFLICFVCLFPASIFSQNLLVNPGFEEENICSEYKMDCAPEGWIYSVPSFIYYLEDPKLAHEGSRFISLVAGHSEKPYYRTFVRSRLLCALQKGKNYRLEFFVKSIHPILDSVGVYFTSYDFLFEKQPYQKIVPSLYLLNASSKPAKRDTGWQKISFIYKATGDEVYITLGNFSKKGVGGTRGVFLEKNFFVLFDDVSLSPTNANERLCTGWQKVRDEIYAQDERHEFLEKYIKFYKDKPAPSIKGSPTITIHVDTLVIPDVFFATNSFILNTKAVALLDSFSRRINKEKLDSINVFGHTDSRGTESYNKELSWRRANSVAAYLEKKLVYKINSWGMGSDKPVADNRTSAGRGKNRRVEIYVYIRE
;
A
#
# COMPACT_ATOMS: atom_id res chain seq x y z
N MET A 1 65.41 14.03 15.41
CA MET A 1 64.40 13.19 16.05
C MET A 1 63.03 13.93 15.93
N ARG A 2 62.21 13.54 14.93
CA ARG A 2 60.86 14.10 14.74
C ARG A 2 59.85 13.09 15.30
N PHE A 3 59.20 13.44 16.37
CA PHE A 3 58.12 12.67 16.93
C PHE A 3 56.86 12.87 16.08
N LEU A 4 56.41 11.77 15.45
CA LEU A 4 55.14 11.68 14.74
C LEU A 4 54.05 11.38 15.79
N ILE A 5 53.26 12.39 16.13
CA ILE A 5 52.06 12.22 16.99
C ILE A 5 50.95 11.67 16.10
N CYS A 6 50.69 10.36 16.28
CA CYS A 6 49.54 9.71 15.63
C CYS A 6 48.25 10.13 16.38
N PHE A 7 47.46 11.00 15.78
CA PHE A 7 46.12 11.36 16.28
C PHE A 7 45.19 10.18 15.99
N VAL A 8 44.99 9.33 16.97
CA VAL A 8 43.92 8.32 16.92
C VAL A 8 42.60 9.06 17.09
N CYS A 9 41.91 9.33 15.99
CA CYS A 9 40.53 9.77 16.04
C CYS A 9 39.66 8.63 16.61
N LEU A 10 39.41 8.66 17.89
CA LEU A 10 38.34 7.90 18.54
C LEU A 10 37.01 8.47 18.03
N PHE A 11 36.49 7.95 16.93
CA PHE A 11 35.09 8.12 16.63
C PHE A 11 34.29 7.49 17.76
N PRO A 12 33.40 8.21 18.45
CA PRO A 12 32.50 7.59 19.39
C PRO A 12 31.69 6.56 18.55
N ALA A 13 31.88 5.28 18.85
CA ALA A 13 30.99 4.26 18.39
C ALA A 13 29.59 4.64 18.91
N SER A 14 28.77 5.22 18.05
CA SER A 14 27.36 5.47 18.35
C SER A 14 26.79 4.11 18.76
N ILE A 15 26.46 3.96 20.04
CA ILE A 15 25.79 2.77 20.56
C ILE A 15 24.35 2.88 20.03
N PHE A 16 24.15 2.56 18.74
CA PHE A 16 22.81 2.38 18.22
C PHE A 16 22.24 1.14 18.89
N SER A 17 21.21 1.32 19.65
CA SER A 17 20.38 0.23 20.15
C SER A 17 19.97 -0.62 18.94
N GLN A 18 20.28 -1.92 18.99
CA GLN A 18 20.09 -2.79 17.83
C GLN A 18 18.59 -3.01 17.61
N ASN A 19 18.10 -2.57 16.46
CA ASN A 19 16.72 -2.77 16.09
C ASN A 19 16.44 -4.26 15.82
N LEU A 20 15.35 -4.77 16.35
CA LEU A 20 14.88 -6.14 16.15
C LEU A 20 14.06 -6.32 14.88
N LEU A 21 13.82 -5.23 14.14
CA LEU A 21 13.05 -5.23 12.89
C LEU A 21 13.99 -5.01 11.70
N VAL A 22 13.67 -5.66 10.59
CA VAL A 22 14.26 -5.36 9.28
C VAL A 22 13.50 -4.20 8.65
N ASN A 23 14.16 -3.44 7.76
CA ASN A 23 13.56 -2.35 7.01
C ASN A 23 12.61 -1.46 7.85
N PRO A 24 13.10 -0.85 8.93
CA PRO A 24 12.26 -0.15 9.91
C PRO A 24 11.61 1.13 9.35
N GLY A 25 12.26 1.81 8.42
CA GLY A 25 11.77 3.01 7.73
C GLY A 25 11.08 2.70 6.40
N PHE A 26 10.84 1.43 6.09
CA PHE A 26 10.16 0.99 4.87
C PHE A 26 10.84 1.41 3.55
N GLU A 27 12.09 1.83 3.56
CA GLU A 27 12.79 2.35 2.38
C GLU A 27 13.21 1.25 1.39
N GLU A 28 13.30 0.00 1.83
CA GLU A 28 13.65 -1.12 0.98
C GLU A 28 12.41 -1.64 0.25
N GLU A 29 12.42 -1.47 -1.08
CA GLU A 29 11.38 -2.01 -1.95
C GLU A 29 11.49 -3.51 -2.09
N ASN A 30 10.35 -4.15 -2.15
CA ASN A 30 10.33 -5.55 -2.48
C ASN A 30 10.45 -5.78 -3.99
N ILE A 31 11.12 -6.88 -4.35
CA ILE A 31 11.32 -7.31 -5.75
C ILE A 31 10.01 -7.43 -6.54
N CYS A 32 8.88 -7.63 -5.88
CA CYS A 32 7.59 -7.73 -6.57
C CYS A 32 7.13 -6.40 -7.19
N SER A 33 7.72 -5.27 -6.81
CA SER A 33 7.49 -3.98 -7.46
C SER A 33 7.89 -4.01 -8.93
N GLU A 34 8.93 -4.81 -9.29
CA GLU A 34 9.33 -5.04 -10.68
C GLU A 34 8.22 -5.69 -11.52
N TYR A 35 7.35 -6.46 -10.88
CA TYR A 35 6.20 -7.12 -11.51
C TYR A 35 4.92 -6.28 -11.44
N LYS A 36 4.99 -5.01 -11.01
CA LYS A 36 3.84 -4.10 -10.84
C LYS A 36 2.74 -4.65 -9.93
N MET A 37 3.12 -5.42 -8.95
CA MET A 37 2.19 -5.95 -7.94
C MET A 37 2.16 -5.03 -6.71
N ASP A 38 1.01 -4.93 -6.07
CA ASP A 38 0.84 -4.19 -4.83
C ASP A 38 1.46 -5.00 -3.68
N CYS A 39 2.61 -4.56 -3.22
CA CYS A 39 3.45 -5.28 -2.27
C CYS A 39 3.68 -4.50 -1.00
N ALA A 40 3.89 -5.20 0.09
CA ALA A 40 4.45 -4.63 1.30
C ALA A 40 5.94 -4.29 1.07
N PRO A 41 6.52 -3.39 1.87
CA PRO A 41 7.96 -3.17 1.88
C PRO A 41 8.70 -4.48 2.19
N GLU A 42 9.97 -4.56 1.79
CA GLU A 42 10.80 -5.74 2.07
C GLU A 42 10.80 -6.09 3.57
N GLY A 43 10.66 -7.35 3.90
CA GLY A 43 10.58 -7.86 5.28
C GLY A 43 9.24 -7.63 6.00
N TRP A 44 8.27 -6.99 5.35
CA TRP A 44 6.92 -6.77 5.87
C TRP A 44 5.86 -7.46 5.00
N ILE A 45 4.75 -7.88 5.60
CA ILE A 45 3.71 -8.66 4.92
C ILE A 45 2.35 -8.06 5.24
N TYR A 46 1.54 -7.79 4.22
CA TYR A 46 0.15 -7.32 4.38
C TYR A 46 -0.85 -8.47 4.56
N SER A 47 -1.95 -8.16 5.23
CA SER A 47 -3.05 -9.11 5.38
C SER A 47 -3.89 -9.30 4.12
N VAL A 48 -3.86 -8.34 3.20
CA VAL A 48 -4.64 -8.36 1.95
C VAL A 48 -3.78 -7.79 0.82
N PRO A 49 -3.46 -8.55 -0.21
CA PRO A 49 -2.57 -8.12 -1.29
C PRO A 49 -3.18 -7.14 -2.30
N SER A 50 -4.45 -6.76 -2.17
CA SER A 50 -5.19 -6.05 -3.22
C SER A 50 -5.22 -4.52 -3.10
N PHE A 51 -4.43 -3.90 -2.21
CA PHE A 51 -4.44 -2.45 -2.04
C PHE A 51 -3.04 -1.91 -1.84
N ILE A 52 -2.75 -0.80 -2.52
CA ILE A 52 -1.48 -0.09 -2.41
C ILE A 52 -1.41 0.58 -1.04
N TYR A 53 -0.68 -0.04 -0.13
CA TYR A 53 -0.43 0.52 1.21
C TYR A 53 0.99 0.99 1.39
N TYR A 54 1.83 0.75 0.40
CA TYR A 54 3.20 1.18 0.36
C TYR A 54 3.31 2.39 -0.57
N LEU A 55 3.64 3.52 0.00
CA LEU A 55 3.59 4.80 -0.69
C LEU A 55 4.98 5.41 -0.76
N GLU A 56 5.31 5.98 -1.91
CA GLU A 56 6.49 6.81 -2.11
C GLU A 56 6.05 8.26 -2.28
N ASP A 57 6.30 9.07 -1.27
CA ASP A 57 6.10 10.51 -1.29
C ASP A 57 7.07 11.18 -0.30
N PRO A 58 8.24 11.68 -0.76
CA PRO A 58 9.23 12.32 0.10
C PRO A 58 8.72 13.56 0.86
N LYS A 59 7.60 14.14 0.44
CA LYS A 59 6.98 15.29 1.11
C LYS A 59 6.04 14.86 2.22
N LEU A 60 5.53 13.66 2.15
CA LEU A 60 4.56 13.12 3.10
C LEU A 60 5.21 12.15 4.10
N ALA A 61 6.28 11.45 3.71
CA ALA A 61 7.04 10.57 4.59
C ALA A 61 7.55 11.32 5.83
N HIS A 62 7.72 10.62 6.95
CA HIS A 62 8.33 11.18 8.14
C HIS A 62 9.84 11.34 7.93
N GLU A 63 10.50 10.31 7.48
CA GLU A 63 11.90 10.30 7.08
C GLU A 63 12.04 9.55 5.75
N GLY A 64 13.09 9.83 4.97
CA GLY A 64 13.30 9.20 3.69
C GLY A 64 12.26 9.57 2.63
N SER A 65 11.74 8.56 1.95
CA SER A 65 10.79 8.74 0.85
C SER A 65 9.55 7.86 0.94
N ARG A 66 9.54 6.88 1.81
CA ARG A 66 8.54 5.81 1.84
C ARG A 66 7.90 5.64 3.20
N PHE A 67 6.68 5.17 3.20
CA PHE A 67 5.91 4.87 4.41
C PHE A 67 4.79 3.88 4.09
N ILE A 68 4.19 3.30 5.10
CA ILE A 68 3.03 2.42 4.91
C ILE A 68 1.73 3.09 5.31
N SER A 69 0.66 2.70 4.64
CA SER A 69 -0.71 3.16 4.88
C SER A 69 -1.62 1.96 5.13
N LEU A 70 -2.28 1.92 6.27
CA LEU A 70 -3.21 0.86 6.62
C LEU A 70 -4.64 1.39 6.64
N VAL A 71 -5.59 0.59 6.15
CA VAL A 71 -7.02 0.87 6.35
C VAL A 71 -7.39 0.50 7.77
N ALA A 72 -7.70 1.48 8.58
CA ALA A 72 -8.15 1.31 9.95
C ALA A 72 -9.68 1.21 10.07
N GLY A 73 -10.41 1.57 9.02
CA GLY A 73 -11.86 1.48 8.94
C GLY A 73 -12.37 1.86 7.56
N HIS A 74 -13.66 1.66 7.32
CA HIS A 74 -14.31 1.93 6.04
C HIS A 74 -15.75 2.39 6.23
N SER A 75 -16.18 3.43 5.53
CA SER A 75 -17.51 4.04 5.70
C SER A 75 -18.67 3.09 5.44
N GLU A 76 -18.54 2.22 4.43
CA GLU A 76 -19.60 1.30 3.99
C GLU A 76 -19.38 -0.15 4.47
N LYS A 77 -18.15 -0.50 4.85
CA LYS A 77 -17.75 -1.84 5.30
C LYS A 77 -17.10 -1.76 6.69
N PRO A 78 -17.88 -1.67 7.77
CA PRO A 78 -17.38 -1.35 9.12
C PRO A 78 -16.30 -2.30 9.66
N TYR A 79 -16.24 -3.51 9.13
CA TYR A 79 -15.26 -4.54 9.53
C TYR A 79 -14.05 -4.62 8.58
N TYR A 80 -14.03 -3.81 7.51
CA TYR A 80 -12.92 -3.80 6.59
C TYR A 80 -11.74 -3.04 7.18
N ARG A 81 -10.60 -3.72 7.28
CA ARG A 81 -9.35 -3.19 7.79
C ARG A 81 -8.20 -4.03 7.31
N THR A 82 -7.00 -3.46 7.36
CA THR A 82 -5.79 -4.15 6.97
C THR A 82 -4.77 -4.14 8.09
N PHE A 83 -3.87 -5.09 8.03
CA PHE A 83 -2.77 -5.26 8.96
C PHE A 83 -1.47 -5.41 8.19
N VAL A 84 -0.39 -5.00 8.79
CA VAL A 84 0.96 -5.33 8.36
C VAL A 84 1.70 -6.01 9.50
N ARG A 85 2.51 -6.98 9.17
CA ARG A 85 3.29 -7.74 10.14
C ARG A 85 4.72 -7.93 9.67
N SER A 86 5.64 -8.10 10.61
CA SER A 86 7.01 -8.48 10.36
C SER A 86 7.47 -9.49 11.40
N ARG A 87 8.41 -10.35 11.01
CA ARG A 87 9.10 -11.25 11.93
C ARG A 87 10.24 -10.51 12.60
N LEU A 88 10.42 -10.75 13.90
CA LEU A 88 11.53 -10.18 14.67
C LEU A 88 12.83 -10.95 14.40
N LEU A 89 13.94 -10.25 14.38
CA LEU A 89 15.28 -10.84 14.25
C LEU A 89 15.63 -11.78 15.41
N CYS A 90 15.05 -11.54 16.57
CA CYS A 90 15.20 -12.36 17.76
C CYS A 90 13.88 -12.46 18.51
N ALA A 91 13.58 -13.65 19.06
CA ALA A 91 12.48 -13.79 20.02
C ALA A 91 12.67 -12.89 21.21
N LEU A 92 11.60 -12.27 21.69
CA LEU A 92 11.65 -11.46 22.90
C LEU A 92 11.83 -12.35 24.13
N GLN A 93 12.63 -11.88 25.08
CA GLN A 93 12.96 -12.65 26.28
C GLN A 93 12.00 -12.31 27.42
N LYS A 94 11.44 -13.34 28.03
CA LYS A 94 10.47 -13.21 29.13
C LYS A 94 10.95 -12.25 30.23
N GLY A 95 10.09 -11.31 30.56
CA GLY A 95 10.32 -10.34 31.63
C GLY A 95 11.26 -9.19 31.28
N LYS A 96 11.91 -9.20 30.11
CA LYS A 96 12.70 -8.06 29.64
C LYS A 96 11.83 -6.97 29.06
N ASN A 97 12.35 -5.75 29.11
CA ASN A 97 11.69 -4.57 28.58
C ASN A 97 12.30 -4.21 27.21
N TYR A 98 11.42 -3.94 26.26
CA TYR A 98 11.77 -3.49 24.93
C TYR A 98 11.12 -2.14 24.67
N ARG A 99 11.85 -1.24 24.00
CA ARG A 99 11.33 0.05 23.57
C ARG A 99 10.84 -0.11 22.13
N LEU A 100 9.53 0.08 21.94
CA LEU A 100 8.90 0.23 20.63
C LEU A 100 8.72 1.72 20.36
N GLU A 101 9.22 2.19 19.24
CA GLU A 101 9.03 3.56 18.77
C GLU A 101 8.63 3.53 17.30
N PHE A 102 7.74 4.43 16.90
CA PHE A 102 7.36 4.65 15.51
C PHE A 102 6.67 6.01 15.37
N PHE A 103 6.53 6.44 14.13
CA PHE A 103 5.73 7.60 13.81
C PHE A 103 4.40 7.17 13.21
N VAL A 104 3.33 7.88 13.58
CA VAL A 104 1.97 7.62 13.11
C VAL A 104 1.32 8.93 12.69
N LYS A 105 0.55 8.88 11.60
CA LYS A 105 -0.25 10.00 11.12
C LYS A 105 -1.63 9.52 10.70
N SER A 106 -2.67 10.23 11.11
CA SER A 106 -4.03 10.00 10.64
C SER A 106 -4.82 11.30 10.67
N ILE A 107 -5.60 11.51 9.62
CA ILE A 107 -6.59 12.60 9.55
C ILE A 107 -7.92 12.23 10.22
N HIS A 108 -8.10 10.96 10.58
CA HIS A 108 -9.31 10.43 11.19
C HIS A 108 -9.13 10.19 12.69
N PRO A 109 -10.15 10.44 13.53
CA PRO A 109 -10.09 10.23 14.98
C PRO A 109 -10.31 8.75 15.36
N ILE A 110 -9.62 7.81 14.68
CA ILE A 110 -9.79 6.36 14.86
C ILE A 110 -8.57 5.68 15.46
N LEU A 111 -7.61 6.47 15.97
CA LEU A 111 -6.37 5.93 16.53
C LEU A 111 -6.58 5.15 17.85
N ASP A 112 -7.75 5.29 18.49
CA ASP A 112 -8.08 4.64 19.76
C ASP A 112 -8.12 3.11 19.68
N SER A 113 -8.39 2.56 18.54
CA SER A 113 -8.41 1.11 18.32
C SER A 113 -7.26 0.60 17.45
N VAL A 114 -6.41 1.50 16.97
CA VAL A 114 -5.16 1.12 16.31
C VAL A 114 -4.16 0.68 17.36
N GLY A 115 -3.42 -0.39 17.09
CA GLY A 115 -2.54 -0.99 18.07
C GLY A 115 -1.45 -1.83 17.46
N VAL A 116 -0.69 -2.42 18.36
CA VAL A 116 0.42 -3.32 18.08
C VAL A 116 0.17 -4.64 18.79
N TYR A 117 0.42 -5.74 18.10
CA TYR A 117 0.28 -7.08 18.64
C TYR A 117 1.59 -7.86 18.47
N PHE A 118 2.12 -8.34 19.59
CA PHE A 118 3.28 -9.23 19.63
C PHE A 118 2.83 -10.65 19.85
N THR A 119 3.35 -11.60 19.04
CA THR A 119 2.96 -13.01 19.09
C THR A 119 4.13 -13.96 18.87
N SER A 120 3.97 -15.20 19.32
CA SER A 120 4.88 -16.31 19.01
C SER A 120 4.57 -17.01 17.69
N TYR A 121 3.48 -16.62 17.02
CA TYR A 121 3.00 -17.21 15.77
C TYR A 121 2.43 -16.11 14.85
N ASP A 122 2.38 -16.39 13.56
CA ASP A 122 1.74 -15.52 12.58
C ASP A 122 0.23 -15.72 12.59
N PHE A 123 -0.49 -14.90 13.38
CA PHE A 123 -1.94 -15.05 13.55
C PHE A 123 -2.74 -14.78 12.27
N LEU A 124 -2.19 -13.98 11.35
CA LEU A 124 -2.86 -13.72 10.06
C LEU A 124 -2.75 -14.92 9.13
N PHE A 125 -1.61 -15.60 9.15
CA PHE A 125 -1.43 -16.86 8.41
C PHE A 125 -2.35 -17.96 8.95
N GLU A 126 -2.49 -18.05 10.26
CA GLU A 126 -3.38 -19.00 10.91
C GLU A 126 -4.87 -18.63 10.81
N LYS A 127 -5.19 -17.51 10.14
CA LYS A 127 -6.57 -17.02 9.93
C LYS A 127 -7.36 -16.84 11.23
N GLN A 128 -6.68 -16.51 12.31
CA GLN A 128 -7.32 -16.22 13.60
C GLN A 128 -8.24 -15.00 13.49
N PRO A 129 -9.48 -15.08 14.01
CA PRO A 129 -10.38 -13.94 13.96
C PRO A 129 -9.84 -12.79 14.80
N TYR A 130 -9.53 -11.64 14.15
CA TYR A 130 -8.99 -10.47 14.85
C TYR A 130 -9.89 -9.94 15.97
N GLN A 131 -11.21 -10.21 15.90
CA GLN A 131 -12.17 -9.83 16.95
C GLN A 131 -11.90 -10.51 18.30
N LYS A 132 -11.21 -11.64 18.32
CA LYS A 132 -10.80 -12.35 19.54
C LYS A 132 -9.46 -11.88 20.08
N ILE A 133 -8.73 -11.08 19.32
CA ILE A 133 -7.39 -10.63 19.67
C ILE A 133 -7.47 -9.43 20.61
N VAL A 134 -6.63 -9.46 21.64
CA VAL A 134 -6.34 -8.30 22.48
C VAL A 134 -4.92 -7.87 22.14
N PRO A 135 -4.71 -6.71 21.50
CA PRO A 135 -3.38 -6.28 21.13
C PRO A 135 -2.53 -6.00 22.39
N SER A 136 -1.23 -6.12 22.24
CA SER A 136 -0.27 -5.84 23.31
C SER A 136 -0.27 -4.37 23.71
N LEU A 137 -0.66 -3.49 22.78
CA LEU A 137 -0.67 -2.05 22.94
C LEU A 137 -1.76 -1.43 22.07
N TYR A 138 -2.51 -0.47 22.63
CA TYR A 138 -3.32 0.50 21.85
C TYR A 138 -2.61 1.86 21.81
N LEU A 139 -2.65 2.57 20.68
CA LEU A 139 -1.92 3.82 20.51
C LEU A 139 -2.38 4.92 21.48
N LEU A 140 -3.66 5.01 21.79
CA LEU A 140 -4.16 6.00 22.77
C LEU A 140 -3.64 5.79 24.18
N ASN A 141 -3.37 4.54 24.56
CA ASN A 141 -2.82 4.24 25.89
C ASN A 141 -1.34 4.61 25.99
N ALA A 142 -0.67 4.78 24.86
CA ALA A 142 0.76 5.14 24.78
C ALA A 142 0.99 6.66 24.73
N SER A 143 0.00 7.43 24.30
CA SER A 143 0.11 8.88 24.25
C SER A 143 -0.77 9.54 25.31
N SER A 144 -0.19 10.33 26.18
CA SER A 144 -0.91 11.09 27.22
C SER A 144 -1.75 12.26 26.68
N LYS A 145 -1.80 12.44 25.35
CA LYS A 145 -2.60 13.49 24.70
C LYS A 145 -3.40 12.91 23.55
N PRO A 146 -4.71 13.19 23.45
CA PRO A 146 -5.48 12.80 22.27
C PRO A 146 -4.86 13.42 21.03
N ALA A 147 -4.72 12.62 19.97
CA ALA A 147 -4.24 13.09 18.69
C ALA A 147 -5.10 14.27 18.22
N LYS A 148 -4.51 15.46 18.15
CA LYS A 148 -5.18 16.62 17.56
C LYS A 148 -5.36 16.33 16.08
N ARG A 149 -6.55 16.66 15.55
CA ARG A 149 -6.79 16.63 14.11
C ARG A 149 -5.70 17.41 13.39
N ASP A 150 -5.11 16.82 12.37
CA ASP A 150 -4.19 17.48 11.41
C ASP A 150 -2.88 18.03 11.99
N THR A 151 -2.18 17.26 12.82
CA THR A 151 -0.92 17.73 13.43
C THR A 151 0.36 17.09 12.86
N GLY A 152 0.30 16.52 11.66
CA GLY A 152 1.48 15.88 11.10
C GLY A 152 1.80 14.53 11.76
N TRP A 153 3.03 14.08 11.62
CA TRP A 153 3.52 12.85 12.24
C TRP A 153 3.64 12.97 13.75
N GLN A 154 3.20 11.96 14.46
CA GLN A 154 3.26 11.86 15.92
C GLN A 154 4.17 10.70 16.30
N LYS A 155 5.21 10.98 17.11
CA LYS A 155 6.05 9.92 17.66
C LYS A 155 5.30 9.19 18.78
N ILE A 156 5.21 7.87 18.65
CA ILE A 156 4.75 6.95 19.70
C ILE A 156 5.97 6.26 20.28
N SER A 157 6.08 6.25 21.60
CA SER A 157 7.11 5.51 22.32
C SER A 157 6.46 4.71 23.42
N PHE A 158 6.76 3.43 23.49
CA PHE A 158 6.18 2.50 24.43
C PHE A 158 7.21 1.52 24.96
N ILE A 159 7.14 1.21 26.25
CA ILE A 159 7.96 0.15 26.86
C ILE A 159 7.10 -1.10 26.99
N TYR A 160 7.44 -2.10 26.21
CA TYR A 160 6.80 -3.40 26.23
C TYR A 160 7.58 -4.36 27.13
N LYS A 161 6.92 -4.95 28.12
CA LYS A 161 7.49 -6.03 28.92
C LYS A 161 7.11 -7.35 28.29
N ALA A 162 8.11 -8.06 27.75
CA ALA A 162 7.89 -9.31 27.03
C ALA A 162 7.33 -10.42 27.92
N THR A 163 6.40 -11.20 27.37
CA THR A 163 5.85 -12.39 28.01
C THR A 163 6.72 -13.62 27.74
N GLY A 164 7.54 -13.56 26.69
CA GLY A 164 8.46 -14.57 26.20
C GLY A 164 7.97 -15.22 24.92
N ASP A 165 8.91 -15.55 24.03
CA ASP A 165 8.68 -16.25 22.77
C ASP A 165 7.97 -15.44 21.67
N GLU A 166 7.74 -14.14 21.85
CA GLU A 166 7.22 -13.29 20.78
C GLU A 166 8.25 -13.17 19.66
N VAL A 167 7.84 -13.52 18.45
CA VAL A 167 8.67 -13.50 17.24
C VAL A 167 8.04 -12.73 16.08
N TYR A 168 6.82 -12.22 16.28
CA TYR A 168 6.11 -11.37 15.31
C TYR A 168 5.62 -10.08 15.95
N ILE A 169 5.63 -9.03 15.13
CA ILE A 169 4.94 -7.77 15.41
C ILE A 169 3.88 -7.55 14.32
N THR A 170 2.70 -7.12 14.72
CA THR A 170 1.62 -6.76 13.80
C THR A 170 1.08 -5.38 14.16
N LEU A 171 0.92 -4.54 13.13
CA LEU A 171 0.32 -3.21 13.23
C LEU A 171 -1.06 -3.22 12.54
N GLY A 172 -2.03 -2.55 13.12
CA GLY A 172 -3.36 -2.44 12.52
C GLY A 172 -4.44 -2.01 13.49
N ASN A 173 -5.69 -2.08 13.05
CA ASN A 173 -6.85 -1.75 13.89
C ASN A 173 -7.46 -3.02 14.50
N PHE A 174 -7.38 -3.15 15.82
CA PHE A 174 -7.88 -4.27 16.60
C PHE A 174 -9.27 -4.03 17.24
N SER A 175 -10.02 -3.02 16.77
CA SER A 175 -11.38 -2.79 17.27
C SER A 175 -12.25 -4.03 17.11
N LYS A 176 -12.91 -4.44 18.18
CA LYS A 176 -13.91 -5.52 18.16
C LYS A 176 -15.20 -5.10 17.48
N LYS A 177 -15.46 -3.79 17.44
CA LYS A 177 -16.63 -3.18 16.78
C LYS A 177 -16.29 -2.78 15.37
N GLY A 178 -17.27 -2.77 14.50
CA GLY A 178 -17.13 -2.16 13.19
C GLY A 178 -16.74 -0.68 13.32
N VAL A 179 -15.76 -0.24 12.54
CA VAL A 179 -15.38 1.17 12.42
C VAL A 179 -16.01 1.69 11.14
N GLY A 180 -17.23 2.17 11.25
CA GLY A 180 -18.02 2.71 10.14
C GLY A 180 -18.47 4.13 10.46
N GLY A 181 -18.85 4.83 9.40
CA GLY A 181 -19.03 6.26 9.34
C GLY A 181 -19.67 6.97 10.52
N THR A 182 -19.02 7.98 10.98
CA THR A 182 -19.69 9.14 11.57
C THR A 182 -20.24 9.96 10.41
N ARG A 183 -21.57 10.07 10.34
CA ARG A 183 -22.27 10.88 9.36
C ARG A 183 -21.63 12.27 9.26
N GLY A 184 -21.24 12.68 8.09
CA GLY A 184 -21.15 14.08 7.73
C GLY A 184 -19.78 14.69 7.50
N VAL A 185 -18.65 14.00 7.68
CA VAL A 185 -17.32 14.66 7.60
C VAL A 185 -16.34 14.03 6.61
N PHE A 186 -16.56 12.81 6.15
CA PHE A 186 -15.58 12.10 5.33
C PHE A 186 -16.12 11.74 3.96
N LEU A 187 -15.53 12.36 2.93
CA LEU A 187 -15.73 12.03 1.51
C LEU A 187 -15.01 10.74 1.11
N GLU A 188 -14.07 10.27 1.93
CA GLU A 188 -13.27 9.08 1.64
C GLU A 188 -13.91 7.82 2.21
N LYS A 189 -13.90 6.74 1.42
CA LYS A 189 -14.44 5.45 1.85
C LYS A 189 -13.54 4.75 2.85
N ASN A 190 -12.23 4.87 2.69
CA ASN A 190 -11.21 4.27 3.54
C ASN A 190 -10.68 5.26 4.57
N PHE A 191 -10.56 4.83 5.82
CA PHE A 191 -9.93 5.60 6.89
C PHE A 191 -8.50 5.10 7.06
N PHE A 192 -7.54 5.88 6.58
CA PHE A 192 -6.13 5.51 6.59
C PHE A 192 -5.42 5.94 7.86
N VAL A 193 -4.50 5.08 8.29
CA VAL A 193 -3.48 5.39 9.29
C VAL A 193 -2.11 5.11 8.66
N LEU A 194 -1.25 6.11 8.67
CA LEU A 194 0.10 6.03 8.14
C LEU A 194 1.08 5.68 9.24
N PHE A 195 2.07 4.84 8.93
CA PHE A 195 3.16 4.47 9.83
C PHE A 195 4.49 4.67 9.14
N ASP A 196 5.49 5.09 9.93
CA ASP A 196 6.86 5.25 9.49
C ASP A 196 7.84 5.03 10.65
N ASP A 197 9.10 4.71 10.33
CA ASP A 197 10.23 4.58 11.26
C ASP A 197 9.94 3.67 12.47
N VAL A 198 9.48 2.46 12.21
CA VAL A 198 9.16 1.48 13.27
C VAL A 198 10.44 0.85 13.82
N SER A 199 10.71 1.05 15.08
CA SER A 199 11.88 0.46 15.75
C SER A 199 11.49 -0.26 17.03
N LEU A 200 12.08 -1.44 17.22
CA LEU A 200 11.95 -2.24 18.44
C LEU A 200 13.34 -2.59 18.96
N SER A 201 13.67 -2.14 20.14
CA SER A 201 15.00 -2.35 20.71
C SER A 201 14.96 -2.69 22.20
N PRO A 202 15.92 -3.47 22.73
CA PRO A 202 16.07 -3.64 24.17
C PRO A 202 16.23 -2.29 24.86
N THR A 203 15.65 -2.13 26.06
CA THR A 203 15.86 -0.91 26.86
C THR A 203 17.27 -0.84 27.45
N ASN A 204 17.94 -1.98 27.57
CA ASN A 204 19.34 -2.04 27.97
C ASN A 204 20.23 -1.91 26.73
N ALA A 205 20.94 -0.78 26.61
CA ALA A 205 21.81 -0.48 25.47
C ALA A 205 22.95 -1.49 25.25
N ASN A 206 23.35 -2.23 26.32
CA ASN A 206 24.39 -3.26 26.25
C ASN A 206 23.88 -4.62 25.76
N GLU A 207 22.57 -4.78 25.60
CA GLU A 207 21.98 -6.03 25.14
C GLU A 207 22.18 -6.15 23.63
N ARG A 208 22.85 -7.22 23.21
CA ARG A 208 23.10 -7.50 21.79
C ARG A 208 21.99 -8.37 21.20
N LEU A 209 21.88 -8.36 19.88
CA LEU A 209 21.00 -9.30 19.17
C LEU A 209 21.40 -10.75 19.50
N CYS A 210 20.45 -11.66 19.43
CA CYS A 210 20.65 -13.07 19.67
C CYS A 210 21.66 -13.69 18.68
N THR A 211 22.29 -14.77 19.10
CA THR A 211 23.16 -15.55 18.19
C THR A 211 22.33 -16.05 17.00
N GLY A 212 22.83 -15.85 15.80
CA GLY A 212 22.19 -16.30 14.57
C GLY A 212 21.13 -15.36 13.99
N TRP A 213 20.98 -14.15 14.49
CA TRP A 213 20.05 -13.15 13.95
C TRP A 213 20.25 -12.88 12.45
N GLN A 214 21.49 -12.99 11.95
CA GLN A 214 21.79 -12.83 10.51
C GLN A 214 21.06 -13.88 9.68
N LYS A 215 21.03 -15.14 10.15
CA LYS A 215 20.29 -16.20 9.48
C LYS A 215 18.79 -15.90 9.48
N VAL A 216 18.25 -15.41 10.60
CA VAL A 216 16.83 -15.03 10.67
C VAL A 216 16.54 -13.86 9.72
N ARG A 217 17.42 -12.88 9.64
CA ARG A 217 17.31 -11.79 8.67
C ARG A 217 17.27 -12.32 7.24
N ASP A 218 18.22 -13.17 6.88
CA ASP A 218 18.30 -13.73 5.54
C ASP A 218 17.07 -14.60 5.22
N GLU A 219 16.52 -15.31 6.21
CA GLU A 219 15.26 -16.01 6.09
C GLU A 219 14.08 -15.07 5.87
N ILE A 220 14.01 -13.94 6.58
CA ILE A 220 12.94 -12.95 6.40
C ILE A 220 12.96 -12.40 4.97
N TYR A 221 14.13 -12.04 4.47
CA TYR A 221 14.29 -11.55 3.09
C TYR A 221 14.02 -12.62 2.02
N ALA A 222 14.29 -13.90 2.32
CA ALA A 222 14.06 -15.00 1.38
C ALA A 222 12.63 -15.56 1.42
N GLN A 223 11.95 -15.46 2.57
CA GLN A 223 10.63 -16.06 2.83
C GLN A 223 9.50 -15.03 2.85
N ASP A 224 9.68 -13.92 2.19
CA ASP A 224 8.56 -13.03 2.00
C ASP A 224 7.41 -13.81 1.31
N GLU A 225 6.17 -13.49 1.69
CA GLU A 225 4.94 -14.17 1.26
C GLU A 225 4.82 -14.32 -0.26
N ARG A 226 5.56 -13.55 -1.02
CA ARG A 226 5.58 -13.52 -2.48
C ARG A 226 6.55 -14.51 -3.07
N HIS A 227 7.68 -14.74 -2.42
CA HIS A 227 8.55 -15.85 -2.76
C HIS A 227 7.81 -17.17 -2.51
N GLU A 228 7.09 -17.31 -1.39
CA GLU A 228 6.21 -18.48 -1.16
C GLU A 228 5.05 -18.57 -2.16
N PHE A 229 4.41 -17.46 -2.50
CA PHE A 229 3.35 -17.45 -3.49
C PHE A 229 3.90 -17.78 -4.88
N LEU A 230 5.03 -17.17 -5.26
CA LEU A 230 5.72 -17.46 -6.52
C LEU A 230 6.21 -18.91 -6.55
N GLU A 231 6.79 -19.40 -5.46
CA GLU A 231 7.23 -20.79 -5.35
C GLU A 231 6.06 -21.78 -5.39
N LYS A 232 4.97 -21.51 -4.67
CA LYS A 232 3.74 -22.31 -4.73
C LYS A 232 3.11 -22.24 -6.11
N TYR A 233 3.12 -21.07 -6.75
CA TYR A 233 2.65 -20.89 -8.11
C TYR A 233 3.53 -21.64 -9.12
N ILE A 234 4.85 -21.48 -9.04
CA ILE A 234 5.83 -22.19 -9.87
C ILE A 234 5.73 -23.70 -9.63
N LYS A 235 5.63 -24.14 -8.36
CA LYS A 235 5.47 -25.54 -7.99
C LYS A 235 4.15 -26.13 -8.51
N PHE A 236 3.05 -25.39 -8.34
CA PHE A 236 1.74 -25.78 -8.87
C PHE A 236 1.73 -25.95 -10.39
N TYR A 237 2.51 -25.14 -11.12
CA TYR A 237 2.65 -25.26 -12.57
C TYR A 237 3.76 -26.23 -13.00
N LYS A 238 4.79 -26.47 -12.17
CA LYS A 238 5.84 -27.47 -12.44
C LYS A 238 5.36 -28.91 -12.20
N ASP A 239 4.51 -29.12 -11.22
CA ASP A 239 3.97 -30.45 -10.87
C ASP A 239 2.80 -30.86 -11.78
N LYS A 240 2.26 -29.94 -12.57
CA LYS A 240 1.40 -30.32 -13.68
C LYS A 240 2.30 -30.74 -14.85
N PRO A 241 2.13 -31.98 -15.39
CA PRO A 241 2.78 -32.33 -16.63
C PRO A 241 2.44 -31.19 -17.61
N ALA A 242 3.51 -30.61 -18.19
CA ALA A 242 3.33 -29.57 -19.21
C ALA A 242 2.23 -30.10 -20.15
N PRO A 243 1.12 -29.39 -20.33
CA PRO A 243 0.10 -29.84 -21.25
C PRO A 243 0.87 -30.12 -22.54
N SER A 244 0.81 -31.36 -23.02
CA SER A 244 1.48 -31.72 -24.27
C SER A 244 0.98 -30.73 -25.29
N ILE A 245 1.88 -29.86 -25.76
CA ILE A 245 1.59 -28.79 -26.70
C ILE A 245 1.30 -29.47 -28.05
N LYS A 246 0.17 -30.15 -28.12
CA LYS A 246 -0.55 -30.32 -29.36
C LYS A 246 -1.48 -29.12 -29.44
N GLY A 247 -0.96 -28.02 -30.01
CA GLY A 247 -1.78 -26.85 -30.36
C GLY A 247 -2.44 -26.13 -29.18
N SER A 248 -1.68 -25.72 -28.14
CA SER A 248 -2.15 -24.61 -27.31
C SER A 248 -2.26 -23.40 -28.22
N PRO A 249 -3.46 -22.85 -28.40
CA PRO A 249 -3.57 -21.57 -29.10
C PRO A 249 -2.70 -20.59 -28.30
N THR A 250 -1.74 -19.99 -28.96
CA THR A 250 -1.07 -18.80 -28.43
C THR A 250 -2.23 -17.81 -28.16
N ILE A 251 -2.51 -17.53 -26.88
CA ILE A 251 -3.53 -16.51 -26.56
C ILE A 251 -2.87 -15.19 -26.93
N THR A 252 -3.15 -14.74 -28.13
CA THR A 252 -2.74 -13.41 -28.57
C THR A 252 -3.73 -12.43 -27.94
N ILE A 253 -3.23 -11.51 -27.10
CA ILE A 253 -4.06 -10.45 -26.57
C ILE A 253 -3.95 -9.26 -27.52
N HIS A 254 -5.04 -8.96 -28.20
CA HIS A 254 -5.18 -7.73 -28.97
C HIS A 254 -5.67 -6.61 -28.05
N VAL A 255 -5.01 -5.44 -28.10
CA VAL A 255 -5.40 -4.27 -27.31
C VAL A 255 -6.03 -3.23 -28.23
N ASP A 256 -7.33 -3.04 -28.14
CA ASP A 256 -8.03 -1.93 -28.80
C ASP A 256 -8.07 -0.72 -27.86
N THR A 257 -7.76 0.46 -28.37
CA THR A 257 -7.66 1.69 -27.60
C THR A 257 -8.59 2.76 -28.13
N LEU A 258 -9.37 3.39 -27.23
CA LEU A 258 -10.17 4.57 -27.54
C LEU A 258 -9.75 5.73 -26.64
N VAL A 259 -9.44 6.88 -27.25
CA VAL A 259 -9.15 8.13 -26.53
C VAL A 259 -10.34 9.08 -26.63
N ILE A 260 -10.84 9.53 -25.47
CA ILE A 260 -11.95 10.48 -25.36
C ILE A 260 -11.36 11.85 -24.96
N PRO A 261 -11.38 12.85 -25.83
CA PRO A 261 -10.93 14.21 -25.50
C PRO A 261 -11.82 14.92 -24.47
N ASP A 262 -11.27 15.93 -23.79
CA ASP A 262 -11.97 16.76 -22.80
C ASP A 262 -13.29 17.41 -23.33
N VAL A 263 -13.35 17.72 -24.62
CA VAL A 263 -14.54 18.30 -25.27
C VAL A 263 -15.81 17.44 -25.14
N PHE A 264 -15.67 16.19 -24.76
CA PHE A 264 -16.77 15.27 -24.50
C PHE A 264 -17.32 15.34 -23.07
N PHE A 265 -16.71 16.19 -22.22
CA PHE A 265 -17.22 16.52 -20.89
C PHE A 265 -17.59 18.01 -20.87
N ALA A 266 -18.52 18.39 -19.98
CA ALA A 266 -18.72 19.80 -19.67
C ALA A 266 -17.48 20.38 -18.96
N THR A 267 -17.26 21.69 -19.08
CA THR A 267 -16.10 22.36 -18.44
C THR A 267 -16.07 22.08 -16.94
N ASN A 268 -14.91 21.69 -16.41
CA ASN A 268 -14.72 21.29 -15.02
C ASN A 268 -15.72 20.21 -14.51
N SER A 269 -16.20 19.37 -15.42
CA SER A 269 -17.20 18.37 -15.12
C SER A 269 -16.71 16.98 -15.51
N PHE A 270 -17.35 15.98 -14.95
CA PHE A 270 -17.21 14.57 -15.28
C PHE A 270 -18.47 14.00 -15.95
N ILE A 271 -19.45 14.86 -16.25
CA ILE A 271 -20.70 14.44 -16.91
C ILE A 271 -20.43 14.28 -18.41
N LEU A 272 -20.76 13.11 -18.94
CA LEU A 272 -20.65 12.80 -20.37
C LEU A 272 -21.72 13.57 -21.15
N ASN A 273 -21.32 14.25 -22.20
CA ASN A 273 -22.27 14.89 -23.12
C ASN A 273 -22.82 13.89 -24.14
N THR A 274 -23.79 14.32 -24.95
CA THR A 274 -24.46 13.46 -25.94
C THR A 274 -23.50 12.89 -26.99
N LYS A 275 -22.43 13.64 -27.36
CA LYS A 275 -21.40 13.18 -28.30
C LYS A 275 -20.54 12.07 -27.69
N ALA A 276 -20.18 12.21 -26.39
CA ALA A 276 -19.47 11.16 -25.67
C ALA A 276 -20.30 9.86 -25.60
N VAL A 277 -21.58 9.99 -25.26
CA VAL A 277 -22.52 8.86 -25.21
C VAL A 277 -22.61 8.15 -26.58
N ALA A 278 -22.78 8.90 -27.67
CA ALA A 278 -22.85 8.32 -29.01
C ALA A 278 -21.54 7.60 -29.40
N LEU A 279 -20.39 8.18 -29.04
CA LEU A 279 -19.07 7.56 -29.27
C LEU A 279 -18.91 6.26 -28.49
N LEU A 280 -19.26 6.26 -27.19
CA LEU A 280 -19.20 5.08 -26.34
C LEU A 280 -20.19 3.98 -26.78
N ASP A 281 -21.38 4.36 -27.25
CA ASP A 281 -22.35 3.43 -27.84
C ASP A 281 -21.81 2.76 -29.10
N SER A 282 -21.17 3.53 -29.97
CA SER A 282 -20.53 3.00 -31.15
C SER A 282 -19.37 2.07 -30.82
N PHE A 283 -18.57 2.47 -29.84
CA PHE A 283 -17.43 1.69 -29.39
C PHE A 283 -17.87 0.37 -28.74
N SER A 284 -18.85 0.41 -27.84
CA SER A 284 -19.33 -0.77 -27.11
C SER A 284 -19.94 -1.85 -28.07
N ARG A 285 -20.53 -1.42 -29.19
CA ARG A 285 -21.06 -2.35 -30.18
C ARG A 285 -20.00 -3.14 -30.96
N ARG A 286 -18.77 -2.60 -31.02
CA ARG A 286 -17.64 -3.27 -31.70
C ARG A 286 -16.94 -4.30 -30.85
N ILE A 287 -17.12 -4.22 -29.52
CA ILE A 287 -16.45 -5.13 -28.56
C ILE A 287 -17.11 -6.51 -28.64
N ASN A 288 -16.31 -7.51 -29.00
CA ASN A 288 -16.75 -8.91 -28.92
C ASN A 288 -16.68 -9.37 -27.44
N LYS A 289 -17.85 -9.47 -26.80
CA LYS A 289 -17.99 -9.81 -25.41
C LYS A 289 -17.48 -11.21 -25.05
N GLU A 290 -17.57 -12.16 -25.97
CA GLU A 290 -17.15 -13.54 -25.76
C GLU A 290 -15.62 -13.68 -25.68
N LYS A 291 -14.93 -12.77 -26.35
CA LYS A 291 -13.46 -12.72 -26.37
C LYS A 291 -12.89 -11.66 -25.42
N LEU A 292 -13.73 -10.92 -24.71
CA LEU A 292 -13.33 -9.84 -23.83
C LEU A 292 -12.58 -10.39 -22.60
N ASP A 293 -11.35 -9.94 -22.40
CA ASP A 293 -10.54 -10.28 -21.23
C ASP A 293 -10.65 -9.23 -20.12
N SER A 294 -10.44 -7.96 -20.46
CA SER A 294 -10.57 -6.86 -19.50
C SER A 294 -10.74 -5.51 -20.20
N ILE A 295 -11.28 -4.54 -19.46
CA ILE A 295 -11.35 -3.14 -19.88
C ILE A 295 -10.82 -2.26 -18.76
N ASN A 296 -9.89 -1.39 -19.12
CA ASN A 296 -9.25 -0.45 -18.24
C ASN A 296 -9.46 0.98 -18.73
N VAL A 297 -9.85 1.90 -17.83
CA VAL A 297 -10.15 3.29 -18.15
C VAL A 297 -9.28 4.21 -17.32
N PHE A 298 -8.50 5.08 -17.98
CA PHE A 298 -7.59 6.02 -17.35
C PHE A 298 -7.98 7.47 -17.67
N GLY A 299 -8.21 8.27 -16.65
CA GLY A 299 -8.45 9.70 -16.80
C GLY A 299 -7.19 10.52 -16.61
N HIS A 300 -7.05 11.60 -17.39
CA HIS A 300 -5.92 12.50 -17.35
C HIS A 300 -6.37 13.97 -17.31
N THR A 301 -5.57 14.82 -16.70
CA THR A 301 -5.73 16.28 -16.71
C THR A 301 -4.52 16.96 -17.36
N ASP A 302 -4.62 18.26 -17.59
CA ASP A 302 -3.45 19.09 -17.79
C ASP A 302 -2.80 19.46 -16.44
N SER A 303 -1.68 20.19 -16.49
CA SER A 303 -0.90 20.57 -15.29
C SER A 303 -1.50 21.72 -14.49
N ARG A 304 -2.69 22.26 -14.82
CA ARG A 304 -3.34 23.33 -14.09
C ARG A 304 -4.13 22.80 -12.90
N GLY A 305 -4.05 23.52 -11.78
CA GLY A 305 -4.71 23.13 -10.53
C GLY A 305 -3.80 22.34 -9.60
N THR A 306 -4.35 21.95 -8.45
CA THR A 306 -3.63 21.13 -7.47
C THR A 306 -3.60 19.66 -7.89
N GLU A 307 -2.59 18.95 -7.45
CA GLU A 307 -2.45 17.52 -7.74
C GLU A 307 -3.66 16.72 -7.28
N SER A 308 -4.10 16.94 -6.03
CA SER A 308 -5.27 16.25 -5.47
C SER A 308 -6.55 16.51 -6.26
N TYR A 309 -6.77 17.76 -6.68
CA TYR A 309 -7.91 18.12 -7.53
C TYR A 309 -7.83 17.39 -8.88
N ASN A 310 -6.66 17.38 -9.51
CA ASN A 310 -6.43 16.74 -10.79
C ASN A 310 -6.60 15.20 -10.71
N LYS A 311 -6.12 14.57 -9.66
CA LYS A 311 -6.35 13.14 -9.40
C LYS A 311 -7.84 12.83 -9.28
N GLU A 312 -8.56 13.60 -8.47
CA GLU A 312 -9.98 13.41 -8.25
C GLU A 312 -10.79 13.65 -9.53
N LEU A 313 -10.55 14.76 -10.23
CA LEU A 313 -11.27 15.08 -11.48
C LEU A 313 -11.04 14.00 -12.55
N SER A 314 -9.80 13.57 -12.72
CA SER A 314 -9.44 12.55 -13.70
C SER A 314 -10.07 11.19 -13.34
N TRP A 315 -10.08 10.81 -12.06
CA TRP A 315 -10.77 9.61 -11.62
C TRP A 315 -12.29 9.69 -11.85
N ARG A 316 -12.95 10.81 -11.51
CA ARG A 316 -14.39 10.99 -11.75
C ARG A 316 -14.74 10.86 -13.23
N ARG A 317 -13.91 11.40 -14.11
CA ARG A 317 -14.09 11.28 -15.57
C ARG A 317 -13.94 9.84 -16.04
N ALA A 318 -12.87 9.17 -15.61
CA ALA A 318 -12.66 7.75 -15.90
C ALA A 318 -13.81 6.88 -15.40
N ASN A 319 -14.26 7.13 -14.17
CA ASN A 319 -15.37 6.41 -13.55
C ASN A 319 -16.70 6.64 -14.27
N SER A 320 -16.98 7.84 -14.78
CA SER A 320 -18.18 8.13 -15.55
C SER A 320 -18.20 7.34 -16.86
N VAL A 321 -17.06 7.22 -17.54
CA VAL A 321 -16.90 6.40 -18.74
C VAL A 321 -17.03 4.92 -18.41
N ALA A 322 -16.35 4.46 -17.36
CA ALA A 322 -16.42 3.06 -16.91
C ALA A 322 -17.86 2.66 -16.57
N ALA A 323 -18.54 3.44 -15.73
CA ALA A 323 -19.93 3.17 -15.32
C ALA A 323 -20.90 3.13 -16.52
N TYR A 324 -20.69 3.99 -17.50
CA TYR A 324 -21.47 3.96 -18.73
C TYR A 324 -21.26 2.67 -19.52
N LEU A 325 -20.00 2.27 -19.72
CA LEU A 325 -19.66 1.05 -20.43
C LEU A 325 -20.06 -0.22 -19.66
N GLU A 326 -19.93 -0.23 -18.33
CA GLU A 326 -20.39 -1.35 -17.48
C GLU A 326 -21.87 -1.65 -17.71
N LYS A 327 -22.69 -0.60 -17.72
CA LYS A 327 -24.13 -0.73 -18.00
C LYS A 327 -24.42 -1.29 -19.38
N LYS A 328 -23.61 -0.93 -20.41
CA LYS A 328 -23.80 -1.38 -21.80
C LYS A 328 -23.29 -2.79 -22.05
N LEU A 329 -22.16 -3.12 -21.46
CA LEU A 329 -21.49 -4.40 -21.70
C LEU A 329 -21.91 -5.48 -20.69
N VAL A 330 -22.51 -5.08 -19.56
CA VAL A 330 -22.78 -5.95 -18.41
C VAL A 330 -21.48 -6.62 -17.95
N TYR A 331 -20.41 -5.83 -17.86
CA TYR A 331 -19.05 -6.27 -17.58
C TYR A 331 -18.37 -5.28 -16.62
N LYS A 332 -17.67 -5.79 -15.61
CA LYS A 332 -16.98 -4.95 -14.63
C LYS A 332 -15.75 -4.27 -15.25
N ILE A 333 -15.64 -2.96 -15.11
CA ILE A 333 -14.59 -2.15 -15.72
C ILE A 333 -13.79 -1.43 -14.62
N ASN A 334 -12.48 -1.47 -14.74
CA ASN A 334 -11.61 -0.77 -13.82
C ASN A 334 -11.36 0.66 -14.28
N SER A 335 -11.31 1.62 -13.33
CA SER A 335 -11.07 3.03 -13.64
C SER A 335 -10.05 3.66 -12.70
N TRP A 336 -9.16 4.50 -13.26
CA TRP A 336 -8.10 5.18 -12.50
C TRP A 336 -7.97 6.65 -12.90
N GLY A 337 -7.68 7.51 -11.91
CA GLY A 337 -7.33 8.90 -12.12
C GLY A 337 -5.82 9.08 -12.11
N MET A 338 -5.26 9.44 -13.24
CA MET A 338 -3.81 9.68 -13.40
C MET A 338 -3.42 11.12 -13.13
N GLY A 339 -4.39 12.02 -12.94
CA GLY A 339 -4.09 13.44 -12.80
C GLY A 339 -3.28 13.98 -13.99
N SER A 340 -2.27 14.79 -13.71
CA SER A 340 -1.34 15.35 -14.71
C SER A 340 -0.05 14.54 -14.92
N ASP A 341 0.09 13.36 -14.32
CA ASP A 341 1.35 12.59 -14.28
C ASP A 341 1.79 12.00 -15.61
N LYS A 342 0.86 11.80 -16.53
CA LYS A 342 1.13 11.16 -17.84
C LYS A 342 0.76 12.11 -18.99
N PRO A 343 1.49 13.20 -19.19
CA PRO A 343 1.24 14.13 -20.29
C PRO A 343 1.65 13.49 -21.63
N VAL A 344 0.82 13.69 -22.66
CA VAL A 344 1.10 13.28 -24.07
C VAL A 344 1.50 14.44 -24.95
N ALA A 345 1.42 15.68 -24.41
CA ALA A 345 1.78 16.89 -25.13
C ALA A 345 2.28 17.97 -24.14
N ASP A 346 2.90 19.03 -24.68
CA ASP A 346 3.47 20.11 -23.88
C ASP A 346 2.36 20.91 -23.15
N ASN A 347 2.41 20.88 -21.81
CA ASN A 347 1.48 21.59 -20.94
C ASN A 347 1.62 23.15 -21.02
N ARG A 348 2.72 23.66 -21.54
CA ARG A 348 2.92 25.12 -21.73
C ARG A 348 2.02 25.66 -22.80
N THR A 349 1.63 24.88 -23.80
CA THR A 349 0.76 25.32 -24.89
C THR A 349 -0.71 25.02 -24.59
N SER A 350 -1.64 25.83 -25.09
CA SER A 350 -3.08 25.60 -24.96
C SER A 350 -3.50 24.32 -25.68
N ALA A 351 -2.96 24.09 -26.87
CA ALA A 351 -3.22 22.89 -27.67
C ALA A 351 -2.70 21.61 -26.97
N GLY A 352 -1.51 21.67 -26.37
CA GLY A 352 -0.95 20.56 -25.63
C GLY A 352 -1.75 20.21 -24.38
N ARG A 353 -2.16 21.23 -23.60
CA ARG A 353 -3.07 21.01 -22.47
C ARG A 353 -4.39 20.35 -22.89
N GLY A 354 -4.94 20.77 -24.05
CA GLY A 354 -6.15 20.15 -24.60
C GLY A 354 -5.97 18.65 -24.88
N LYS A 355 -4.80 18.24 -25.39
CA LYS A 355 -4.48 16.83 -25.63
C LYS A 355 -4.27 16.05 -24.33
N ASN A 356 -3.72 16.70 -23.29
CA ASN A 356 -3.49 16.07 -22.00
C ASN A 356 -4.79 15.78 -21.24
N ARG A 357 -5.81 16.65 -21.37
CA ARG A 357 -7.15 16.41 -20.82
C ARG A 357 -7.89 15.38 -21.66
N ARG A 358 -7.81 14.13 -21.26
CA ARG A 358 -8.39 12.99 -21.99
C ARG A 358 -8.79 11.86 -21.05
N VAL A 359 -9.58 10.93 -21.57
CA VAL A 359 -9.79 9.60 -20.98
C VAL A 359 -9.37 8.55 -21.99
N GLU A 360 -8.57 7.62 -21.58
CA GLU A 360 -8.12 6.49 -22.40
C GLU A 360 -8.84 5.21 -21.96
N ILE A 361 -9.30 4.43 -22.92
CA ILE A 361 -9.95 3.14 -22.71
C ILE A 361 -9.10 2.08 -23.41
N TYR A 362 -8.65 1.09 -22.67
CA TYR A 362 -7.93 -0.07 -23.20
C TYR A 362 -8.80 -1.29 -23.06
N VAL A 363 -9.08 -1.95 -24.17
CA VAL A 363 -9.86 -3.17 -24.24
C VAL A 363 -8.93 -4.32 -24.62
N TYR A 364 -8.82 -5.29 -23.76
CA TYR A 364 -8.01 -6.49 -23.95
C TYR A 364 -8.91 -7.60 -24.45
N ILE A 365 -8.59 -8.14 -25.62
CA ILE A 365 -9.39 -9.14 -26.34
C ILE A 365 -8.50 -10.37 -26.56
N ARG A 366 -9.02 -11.54 -26.24
CA ARG A 366 -8.37 -12.83 -26.54
C ARG A 366 -8.67 -13.21 -27.99
N GLU A 367 -7.63 -13.45 -28.78
CA GLU A 367 -7.75 -14.01 -30.13
C GLU A 367 -7.77 -15.53 -30.11
#